data_72754a5dcd092f25907ba74dae72e6d9
#
_entry.id   72754a5dcd092f25907ba74dae72e6d9
#
_cell.length_a   1.000
_cell.length_b   1.000
_cell.length_c   1.000
_cell.angle_alpha   90.00
_cell.angle_beta   90.00
_cell.angle_gamma   90.00
#
_symmetry.space_group_name_H-M   'P 1'
#
loop_
_entity.id
_entity.type
_entity.pdbx_description
1 polymer ?
#
loop_
_entity_poly.entity_id
_entity_poly.type
_entity_poly.pdbx_seq_one_letter_code
_entity_poly.pdbx_strand_id
1 'polypeptide(L)'
;MAAAAVLAASLSAHPVSAARTYEGEEAAALRCANMLALTAVTLAGADLIGDQEKEVMLGVTVLILERHVSGTWRQKKAALEIVRDRRSFPDTLDDYRRNAARCLAQFPIN
;
A
#
# COMPACT_ATOMS: atom_id res chain seq x y z
N MET A 1 -36.95 43.46 3.29
CA MET A 1 -36.59 43.10 3.12
C MET A 1 -36.04 41.96 3.28
N ALA A 2 -35.90 41.15 3.15
CA ALA A 2 -35.57 40.04 3.23
C ALA A 2 -34.42 39.54 3.02
N ALA A 3 -33.82 39.30 3.60
CA ALA A 3 -32.66 38.85 3.43
C ALA A 3 -32.48 37.54 3.32
N ALA A 4 -32.24 37.02 2.62
CA ALA A 4 -32.04 35.77 2.44
C ALA A 4 -30.88 35.24 2.84
N ALA A 5 -30.78 34.75 3.65
CA ALA A 5 -29.63 34.23 4.04
C ALA A 5 -29.32 33.06 3.50
N VAL A 6 -28.62 32.84 3.07
CA VAL A 6 -28.33 31.79 2.56
C VAL A 6 -27.41 31.08 3.11
N LEU A 7 -27.29 30.30 3.43
CA LEU A 7 -26.49 29.55 3.83
C LEU A 7 -25.79 28.66 3.25
N ALA A 8 -25.08 28.68 3.00
CA ALA A 8 -24.26 27.94 2.42
C ALA A 8 -23.94 26.88 3.10
N ALA A 9 -24.33 26.02 2.99
CA ALA A 9 -24.01 24.99 3.62
C ALA A 9 -22.91 24.43 3.20
N SER A 10 -22.13 24.57 3.61
CA SER A 10 -21.07 24.05 3.20
C SER A 10 -20.92 22.79 3.40
N LEU A 11 -20.89 22.10 2.88
CA LEU A 11 -20.71 20.94 2.89
C LEU A 11 -19.47 20.47 3.00
N SER A 12 -19.02 20.29 3.62
CA SER A 12 -17.89 19.80 3.70
C SER A 12 -17.77 18.54 3.49
N ALA A 13 -17.63 18.18 2.72
CA ALA A 13 -17.45 16.99 2.43
C ALA A 13 -16.22 16.56 2.83
N HIS A 14 -15.99 15.90 3.45
CA HIS A 14 -14.87 15.49 3.77
C HIS A 14 -14.36 14.37 3.38
N PRO A 15 -13.62 14.20 3.06
CA PRO A 15 -12.95 13.30 2.54
C PRO A 15 -12.56 12.55 3.38
N VAL A 16 -12.52 12.06 3.60
CA VAL A 16 -12.23 11.37 4.23
C VAL A 16 -11.17 10.74 4.21
N SER A 17 -10.58 10.75 4.60
CA SER A 17 -9.56 10.05 4.69
C SER A 17 -8.80 9.73 3.88
N ALA A 18 -8.84 10.15 3.42
CA ALA A 18 -8.22 9.75 2.61
C ALA A 18 -6.92 9.58 2.54
N ALA A 19 -6.43 9.80 1.63
CA ALA A 19 -5.20 9.47 1.39
C ALA A 19 -4.21 10.27 2.05
N ARG A 20 -3.53 9.78 2.85
CA ARG A 20 -2.37 10.41 3.40
C ARG A 20 -1.25 10.31 2.39
N THR A 21 -0.48 11.34 2.21
CA THR A 21 0.67 11.31 1.32
C THR A 21 1.89 10.82 2.08
N TYR A 22 2.57 9.85 1.53
CA TYR A 22 3.78 9.32 2.12
C TYR A 22 4.98 9.65 1.25
N GLU A 23 6.11 9.93 1.89
CA GLU A 23 7.31 10.28 1.19
C GLU A 23 8.52 9.59 1.81
N GLY A 24 9.65 9.64 1.15
CA GLY A 24 10.91 9.13 1.68
C GLY A 24 10.86 7.65 2.02
N GLU A 25 11.32 7.32 3.20
CA GLU A 25 11.41 5.95 3.64
C GLU A 25 10.05 5.26 3.71
N GLU A 26 9.02 5.97 4.09
CA GLU A 26 7.69 5.36 4.15
C GLU A 26 7.16 5.05 2.76
N ALA A 27 7.43 5.92 1.80
CA ALA A 27 7.05 5.65 0.43
C ALA A 27 7.82 4.43 -0.11
N ALA A 28 9.08 4.30 0.26
CA ALA A 28 9.88 3.15 -0.13
C ALA A 28 9.35 1.87 0.52
N ALA A 29 8.92 1.95 1.77
CA ALA A 29 8.33 0.79 2.45
C ALA A 29 7.02 0.37 1.78
N LEU A 30 6.22 1.33 1.34
CA LEU A 30 4.99 1.03 0.62
C LEU A 30 5.28 0.33 -0.71
N ARG A 31 6.31 0.77 -1.43
CA ARG A 31 6.68 0.09 -2.68
C ARG A 31 7.18 -1.32 -2.41
N CYS A 32 7.95 -1.50 -1.35
CA CYS A 32 8.42 -2.80 -0.92
C CYS A 32 7.24 -3.73 -0.59
N ALA A 33 6.31 -3.24 0.21
CA ALA A 33 5.13 -4.01 0.59
C ALA A 33 4.27 -4.37 -0.62
N ASN A 34 4.07 -3.42 -1.53
CA ASN A 34 3.28 -3.67 -2.73
C ASN A 34 3.90 -4.75 -3.61
N MET A 35 5.19 -4.68 -3.79
CA MET A 35 5.91 -5.65 -4.59
C MET A 35 5.75 -7.06 -4.03
N LEU A 36 5.88 -7.21 -2.73
CA LEU A 36 5.73 -8.52 -2.09
C LEU A 36 4.29 -9.03 -2.19
N ALA A 37 3.32 -8.17 -1.91
CA ALA A 37 1.92 -8.58 -1.90
C ALA A 37 1.44 -8.97 -3.30
N LEU A 38 1.74 -8.15 -4.28
CA LEU A 38 1.28 -8.42 -5.64
C LEU A 38 1.93 -9.67 -6.19
N THR A 39 3.22 -9.86 -5.93
CA THR A 39 3.92 -11.06 -6.37
C THR A 39 3.34 -12.31 -5.71
N ALA A 40 3.05 -12.24 -4.42
CA ALA A 40 2.47 -13.38 -3.71
C ALA A 40 1.14 -13.81 -4.33
N VAL A 41 0.26 -12.85 -4.57
CA VAL A 41 -1.05 -13.14 -5.13
C VAL A 41 -0.92 -13.70 -6.55
N THR A 42 -0.01 -13.13 -7.32
CA THR A 42 0.18 -13.56 -8.71
C THR A 42 0.74 -14.96 -8.80
N LEU A 43 1.78 -15.23 -8.03
CA LEU A 43 2.42 -16.54 -8.09
C LEU A 43 1.47 -17.63 -7.58
N ALA A 44 0.72 -17.33 -6.54
CA ALA A 44 -0.24 -18.29 -6.03
C ALA A 44 -1.37 -18.52 -7.04
N GLY A 45 -1.82 -17.47 -7.70
CA GLY A 45 -2.86 -17.60 -8.72
C GLY A 45 -2.42 -18.40 -9.92
N ALA A 46 -1.11 -18.44 -10.18
CA ALA A 46 -0.54 -19.23 -11.27
C ALA A 46 -0.06 -20.60 -10.78
N ASP A 47 -0.35 -20.95 -9.54
CA ASP A 47 0.07 -22.22 -8.94
C ASP A 47 1.58 -22.40 -8.90
N LEU A 48 2.32 -21.30 -8.85
CA LEU A 48 3.77 -21.36 -8.75
C LEU A 48 4.25 -21.38 -7.31
N ILE A 49 3.42 -21.00 -6.38
CA ILE A 49 3.66 -21.18 -4.96
C ILE A 49 2.35 -21.66 -4.33
N GLY A 50 2.46 -22.28 -3.17
CA GLY A 50 1.28 -22.76 -2.46
C GLY A 50 0.63 -21.67 -1.64
N ASP A 51 -0.54 -21.98 -1.08
CA ASP A 51 -1.27 -21.04 -0.25
C ASP A 51 -0.49 -20.66 1.00
N GLN A 52 0.25 -21.59 1.57
CA GLN A 52 1.03 -21.31 2.76
C GLN A 52 2.11 -20.28 2.48
N GLU A 53 2.80 -20.44 1.35
CA GLU A 53 3.84 -19.50 0.97
C GLU A 53 3.25 -18.13 0.67
N LYS A 54 2.08 -18.09 0.04
CA LYS A 54 1.39 -16.84 -0.21
C LYS A 54 1.08 -16.14 1.11
N GLU A 55 0.60 -16.88 2.08
CA GLU A 55 0.25 -16.29 3.36
C GLU A 55 1.45 -15.76 4.11
N VAL A 56 2.59 -16.44 4.00
CA VAL A 56 3.82 -15.94 4.60
C VAL A 56 4.22 -14.62 3.96
N MET A 57 4.19 -14.55 2.64
CA MET A 57 4.55 -13.30 1.95
C MET A 57 3.59 -12.16 2.28
N LEU A 58 2.29 -12.45 2.38
CA LEU A 58 1.33 -11.43 2.75
C LEU A 58 1.51 -11.01 4.21
N GLY A 59 1.87 -11.95 5.07
CA GLY A 59 2.19 -11.64 6.46
C GLY A 59 3.38 -10.71 6.57
N VAL A 60 4.43 -10.96 5.79
CA VAL A 60 5.59 -10.06 5.75
C VAL A 60 5.17 -8.68 5.27
N THR A 61 4.31 -8.62 4.26
CA THR A 61 3.79 -7.35 3.75
C THR A 61 3.10 -6.56 4.87
N VAL A 62 2.25 -7.21 5.63
CA VAL A 62 1.53 -6.57 6.73
C VAL A 62 2.51 -6.05 7.78
N LEU A 63 3.53 -6.84 8.11
CA LEU A 63 4.51 -6.44 9.11
C LEU A 63 5.34 -5.24 8.64
N ILE A 64 5.68 -5.18 7.36
CA ILE A 64 6.38 -4.02 6.82
C ILE A 64 5.51 -2.77 6.98
N LEU A 65 4.24 -2.86 6.62
CA LEU A 65 3.34 -1.74 6.76
C LEU A 65 3.18 -1.32 8.21
N GLU A 66 3.11 -2.31 9.10
CA GLU A 66 2.92 -2.01 10.50
C GLU A 66 4.14 -1.34 11.12
N ARG A 67 5.31 -1.77 10.77
CA ARG A 67 6.53 -1.30 11.41
C ARG A 67 7.20 -0.12 10.72
N HIS A 68 6.95 0.07 9.45
CA HIS A 68 7.68 1.07 8.68
C HIS A 68 6.82 2.14 8.04
N VAL A 69 5.51 2.05 8.17
CA VAL A 69 4.61 3.04 7.60
C VAL A 69 3.69 3.53 8.71
N SER A 70 3.65 4.83 8.92
CA SER A 70 2.84 5.41 9.98
C SER A 70 1.39 5.58 9.52
N GLY A 71 0.53 5.96 10.43
CA GLY A 71 -0.86 6.21 10.13
C GLY A 71 -1.76 5.04 10.47
N THR A 72 -3.03 5.20 10.19
CA THR A 72 -4.02 4.16 10.46
C THR A 72 -3.92 3.06 9.42
N TRP A 73 -4.46 1.91 9.74
CA TRP A 73 -4.49 0.80 8.78
C TRP A 73 -5.22 1.21 7.50
N ARG A 74 -6.30 1.94 7.63
CA ARG A 74 -7.04 2.43 6.48
C ARG A 74 -6.18 3.32 5.58
N GLN A 75 -5.38 4.20 6.18
CA GLN A 75 -4.50 5.07 5.43
C GLN A 75 -3.41 4.27 4.72
N LYS A 76 -2.83 3.31 5.41
CA LYS A 76 -1.80 2.46 4.82
C LYS A 76 -2.35 1.66 3.64
N LYS A 77 -3.53 1.11 3.81
CA LYS A 77 -4.16 0.32 2.77
C LYS A 77 -4.47 1.18 1.54
N ALA A 78 -5.01 2.37 1.76
CA ALA A 78 -5.30 3.27 0.66
C ALA A 78 -4.03 3.66 -0.09
N ALA A 79 -2.95 3.93 0.64
CA ALA A 79 -1.68 4.26 0.01
C ALA A 79 -1.11 3.09 -0.77
N LEU A 80 -1.26 1.89 -0.25
CA LEU A 80 -0.79 0.70 -0.95
C LEU A 80 -1.52 0.53 -2.28
N GLU A 81 -2.82 0.79 -2.30
CA GLU A 81 -3.59 0.69 -3.53
C GLU A 81 -3.15 1.73 -4.56
N ILE A 82 -2.80 2.92 -4.12
CA ILE A 82 -2.29 3.94 -5.02
C ILE A 82 -0.96 3.50 -5.63
N VAL A 83 -0.07 2.95 -4.82
CA VAL A 83 1.22 2.45 -5.32
C VAL A 83 0.99 1.33 -6.34
N ARG A 84 0.07 0.43 -6.03
CA ARG A 84 -0.25 -0.67 -6.94
C ARG A 84 -0.71 -0.14 -8.29
N ASP A 85 -1.54 0.89 -8.29
CA ASP A 85 -2.12 1.39 -9.52
C ASP A 85 -1.16 2.22 -10.37
N ARG A 86 -0.04 2.64 -9.80
CA ARG A 86 0.93 3.45 -10.53
C ARG A 86 1.90 2.66 -11.38
N ARG A 87 1.98 1.36 -11.19
CA ARG A 87 2.92 0.55 -11.93
C ARG A 87 2.19 -0.56 -12.65
N SER A 88 2.72 -0.94 -13.77
CA SER A 88 2.17 -2.08 -14.48
C SER A 88 2.50 -3.34 -13.70
N PHE A 89 1.71 -4.33 -13.90
CA PHE A 89 1.88 -5.62 -13.28
C PHE A 89 3.24 -6.25 -13.61
N PRO A 90 3.64 -6.30 -14.89
CA PRO A 90 4.95 -6.87 -15.21
C PRO A 90 6.09 -6.10 -14.58
N ASP A 91 5.98 -4.78 -14.48
CA ASP A 91 7.02 -3.99 -13.85
C ASP A 91 7.16 -4.29 -12.37
N THR A 92 6.04 -4.53 -11.69
CA THR A 92 6.07 -4.87 -10.28
C THR A 92 6.73 -6.22 -10.06
N LEU A 93 6.45 -7.20 -10.92
CA LEU A 93 7.09 -8.50 -10.82
C LEU A 93 8.59 -8.40 -11.08
N ASP A 94 8.98 -7.56 -12.01
CA ASP A 94 10.38 -7.35 -12.29
C ASP A 94 11.09 -6.67 -11.12
N ASP A 95 10.40 -5.73 -10.48
CA ASP A 95 10.93 -5.10 -9.26
C ASP A 95 11.17 -6.15 -8.17
N TYR A 96 10.27 -7.10 -8.03
CA TYR A 96 10.44 -8.16 -7.05
C TYR A 96 11.72 -8.96 -7.34
N ARG A 97 11.91 -9.34 -8.58
CA ARG A 97 13.09 -10.11 -8.93
C ARG A 97 14.38 -9.37 -8.64
N ARG A 98 14.38 -8.07 -8.86
CA ARG A 98 15.59 -7.29 -8.69
C ARG A 98 15.81 -6.80 -7.26
N ASN A 99 14.74 -6.56 -6.54
CA ASN A 99 14.86 -5.80 -5.31
C ASN A 99 14.32 -6.48 -4.07
N ALA A 100 13.79 -7.68 -4.15
CA ALA A 100 13.17 -8.31 -2.99
C ALA A 100 14.14 -8.43 -1.81
N ALA A 101 15.35 -8.87 -2.06
CA ALA A 101 16.31 -9.04 -0.98
C ALA A 101 16.67 -7.71 -0.34
N ARG A 102 16.84 -6.67 -1.16
CA ARG A 102 17.16 -5.35 -0.66
C ARG A 102 15.99 -4.77 0.13
N CYS A 103 14.78 -4.98 -0.36
CA CYS A 103 13.57 -4.52 0.30
C CYS A 103 13.48 -5.12 1.71
N LEU A 104 13.69 -6.42 1.83
CA LEU A 104 13.61 -7.08 3.12
C LEU A 104 14.73 -6.67 4.06
N ALA A 105 15.91 -6.38 3.52
CA ALA A 105 17.02 -5.90 4.34
C ALA A 105 16.78 -4.47 4.82
N GLN A 106 16.19 -3.64 3.99
CA GLN A 106 15.95 -2.25 4.32
C GLN A 106 14.80 -2.09 5.32
N PHE A 107 13.81 -2.96 5.27
CA PHE A 107 12.64 -2.89 6.12
C PHE A 107 12.50 -4.17 6.95
N PRO A 108 13.37 -4.34 7.94
CA PRO A 108 13.33 -5.56 8.74
C PRO A 108 12.04 -5.67 9.55
N ILE A 109 11.58 -6.88 9.73
CA ILE A 109 10.32 -7.11 10.43
C ILE A 109 10.55 -7.75 11.80
N ASN A 110 11.76 -7.86 12.24
CA ASN A 110 12.06 -8.44 13.56
C ASN A 110 11.90 -7.41 14.66
#